data_d1a28a6efdf6b572842350c38cd31e61
#
_entry.id   d1a28a6efdf6b572842350c38cd31e61
#
_cell.length_a   1.000
_cell.length_b   1.000
_cell.length_c   1.000
_cell.angle_alpha   90.00
_cell.angle_beta   90.00
_cell.angle_gamma   90.00
#
_symmetry.space_group_name_H-M   'P 1'
#
loop_
_entity.id
_entity.type
_entity.pdbx_description
1 polymer ?
#
loop_
_entity_poly.entity_id
_entity_poly.type
_entity_poly.pdbx_seq_one_letter_code
_entity_poly.pdbx_strand_id
1 'polypeptide(L)'
;INNNQIHDLTPLSDKDLLEVLSVSGNPVDDITPLSNLLLLKNLNVENTQVSDLTPITNLKNIKVLNIGGTSVRNLKPLAGFEHLEDLSIVNTYVKSVVPLENLPSLKHLKAYKTKIKNKNIELLKFKKPDLNVIYY
;
A
#
# COMPACT_ATOMS: atom_id res chain seq x y z
N ILE A 1 -2.51 11.73 12.22
CA ILE A 1 -1.22 12.29 12.66
C ILE A 1 -0.31 12.66 11.47
N ASN A 2 -0.89 13.30 10.45
CA ASN A 2 -0.20 13.64 9.21
C ASN A 2 0.67 14.90 9.34
N ASN A 3 1.67 15.03 8.43
CA ASN A 3 2.49 16.25 8.26
C ASN A 3 3.13 16.75 9.56
N ASN A 4 3.75 15.84 10.30
CA ASN A 4 4.49 16.11 11.53
C ASN A 4 5.93 15.60 11.40
N GLN A 5 6.61 15.47 12.54
CA GLN A 5 7.99 14.96 12.62
C GLN A 5 8.04 13.59 13.31
N ILE A 6 7.03 12.76 13.07
CA ILE A 6 6.95 11.43 13.68
C ILE A 6 7.88 10.48 12.93
N HIS A 7 8.79 9.86 13.66
CA HIS A 7 9.70 8.81 13.17
C HIS A 7 9.34 7.45 13.73
N ASP A 8 8.87 7.42 14.98
CA ASP A 8 8.65 6.18 15.74
C ASP A 8 7.17 5.87 15.88
N LEU A 9 6.76 4.70 15.41
CA LEU A 9 5.40 4.17 15.52
C LEU A 9 5.26 3.16 16.67
N THR A 10 6.32 2.89 17.47
CA THR A 10 6.26 1.95 18.60
C THR A 10 5.09 2.21 19.54
N PRO A 11 4.69 3.47 19.86
CA PRO A 11 3.52 3.73 20.69
C PRO A 11 2.17 3.23 20.13
N LEU A 12 2.15 2.77 18.87
CA LEU A 12 0.95 2.21 18.23
C LEU A 12 0.89 0.68 18.30
N SER A 13 1.97 0.01 18.71
CA SER A 13 2.13 -1.45 18.61
C SER A 13 1.12 -2.27 19.42
N ASP A 14 0.50 -1.68 20.43
CA ASP A 14 -0.52 -2.28 21.31
C ASP A 14 -1.95 -1.76 21.03
N LYS A 15 -2.16 -1.03 19.95
CA LYS A 15 -3.47 -0.44 19.60
C LYS A 15 -4.29 -1.40 18.75
N ASP A 16 -4.55 -2.60 19.25
CA ASP A 16 -5.16 -3.72 18.52
C ASP A 16 -6.54 -3.41 17.92
N LEU A 17 -7.25 -2.40 18.45
CA LEU A 17 -8.55 -1.96 17.93
C LEU A 17 -8.45 -0.92 16.82
N LEU A 18 -7.24 -0.55 16.38
CA LEU A 18 -7.06 0.47 15.36
C LEU A 18 -7.51 -0.04 13.99
N GLU A 19 -8.51 0.62 13.42
CA GLU A 19 -9.04 0.30 12.09
C GLU A 19 -8.54 1.24 10.99
N VAL A 20 -8.21 2.47 11.34
CA VAL A 20 -7.79 3.51 10.40
C VAL A 20 -6.54 4.22 10.91
N LEU A 21 -5.49 4.24 10.11
CA LEU A 21 -4.26 4.95 10.43
C LEU A 21 -3.78 5.78 9.23
N SER A 22 -3.48 7.04 9.48
CA SER A 22 -2.73 7.86 8.54
C SER A 22 -1.56 8.52 9.25
N VAL A 23 -0.36 8.27 8.71
CA VAL A 23 0.92 8.87 9.12
C VAL A 23 1.58 9.62 7.97
N SER A 24 0.80 9.99 6.95
CA SER A 24 1.31 10.64 5.75
C SER A 24 2.10 11.92 6.05
N GLY A 25 3.14 12.18 5.25
CA GLY A 25 3.98 13.36 5.39
C GLY A 25 4.84 13.38 6.66
N ASN A 26 5.13 12.20 7.22
CA ASN A 26 6.05 12.05 8.35
C ASN A 26 7.32 11.30 7.90
N PRO A 27 8.47 11.52 8.52
CA PRO A 27 9.71 10.81 8.18
C PRO A 27 9.77 9.38 8.75
N VAL A 28 8.65 8.66 8.70
CA VAL A 28 8.55 7.25 9.10
C VAL A 28 9.21 6.37 8.05
N ASP A 29 10.12 5.49 8.46
CA ASP A 29 10.77 4.49 7.61
C ASP A 29 10.45 3.05 8.05
N ASP A 30 10.19 2.81 9.34
CA ASP A 30 9.84 1.51 9.90
C ASP A 30 8.37 1.43 10.29
N ILE A 31 7.65 0.47 9.66
CA ILE A 31 6.26 0.14 9.96
C ILE A 31 6.11 -1.21 10.69
N THR A 32 7.20 -1.78 11.20
CA THR A 32 7.18 -3.01 12.00
C THR A 32 6.22 -2.93 13.21
N PRO A 33 6.10 -1.78 13.91
CA PRO A 33 5.14 -1.65 15.01
C PRO A 33 3.67 -1.88 14.62
N LEU A 34 3.34 -1.81 13.31
CA LEU A 34 1.97 -2.01 12.84
C LEU A 34 1.63 -3.50 12.60
N SER A 35 2.62 -4.41 12.66
CA SER A 35 2.50 -5.81 12.20
C SER A 35 1.39 -6.63 12.87
N ASN A 36 0.98 -6.26 14.09
CA ASN A 36 -0.06 -6.94 14.85
C ASN A 36 -1.42 -6.21 14.87
N LEU A 37 -1.56 -5.09 14.15
CA LEU A 37 -2.81 -4.33 14.10
C LEU A 37 -3.81 -5.00 13.13
N LEU A 38 -4.25 -6.21 13.47
CA LEU A 38 -5.01 -7.09 12.58
C LEU A 38 -6.38 -6.54 12.16
N LEU A 39 -6.93 -5.57 12.90
CA LEU A 39 -8.20 -4.91 12.55
C LEU A 39 -8.03 -3.73 11.60
N LEU A 40 -6.78 -3.40 11.20
CA LEU A 40 -6.52 -2.26 10.32
C LEU A 40 -7.16 -2.49 8.94
N LYS A 41 -8.01 -1.55 8.54
CA LYS A 41 -8.74 -1.53 7.26
C LYS A 41 -8.20 -0.48 6.30
N ASN A 42 -7.79 0.67 6.83
CA ASN A 42 -7.29 1.79 6.04
C ASN A 42 -5.89 2.20 6.55
N LEU A 43 -4.89 2.11 5.69
CA LEU A 43 -3.53 2.53 5.99
C LEU A 43 -3.04 3.55 4.96
N ASN A 44 -2.63 4.72 5.45
CA ASN A 44 -2.01 5.74 4.63
C ASN A 44 -0.61 6.09 5.18
N VAL A 45 0.41 5.70 4.41
CA VAL A 45 1.83 6.03 4.65
C VAL A 45 2.40 6.89 3.51
N GLU A 46 1.55 7.64 2.83
CA GLU A 46 1.95 8.51 1.72
C GLU A 46 3.00 9.53 2.14
N ASN A 47 3.98 9.77 1.25
CA ASN A 47 5.07 10.73 1.49
C ASN A 47 5.84 10.46 2.79
N THR A 48 6.14 9.18 3.05
CA THR A 48 7.02 8.71 4.13
C THR A 48 8.28 8.08 3.54
N GLN A 49 9.21 7.65 4.39
CA GLN A 49 10.46 6.99 3.97
C GLN A 49 10.33 5.46 3.90
N VAL A 50 9.13 4.92 4.02
CA VAL A 50 8.86 3.48 3.97
C VAL A 50 9.38 2.88 2.65
N SER A 51 10.08 1.76 2.75
CA SER A 51 10.59 1.01 1.60
C SER A 51 10.22 -0.47 1.61
N ASP A 52 9.92 -1.01 2.79
CA ASP A 52 9.54 -2.42 3.00
C ASP A 52 8.11 -2.54 3.50
N LEU A 53 7.30 -3.34 2.80
CA LEU A 53 5.92 -3.67 3.17
C LEU A 53 5.80 -5.02 3.88
N THR A 54 6.90 -5.74 4.10
CA THR A 54 6.88 -7.05 4.77
C THR A 54 6.17 -7.02 6.13
N PRO A 55 6.34 -5.97 6.97
CA PRO A 55 5.67 -5.91 8.28
C PRO A 55 4.14 -5.98 8.20
N ILE A 56 3.53 -5.51 7.11
CA ILE A 56 2.06 -5.51 6.97
C ILE A 56 1.51 -6.75 6.24
N THR A 57 2.33 -7.72 5.88
CA THR A 57 1.90 -8.93 5.13
C THR A 57 0.73 -9.66 5.75
N ASN A 58 0.60 -9.64 7.08
CA ASN A 58 -0.47 -10.31 7.81
C ASN A 58 -1.73 -9.46 8.04
N LEU A 59 -1.74 -8.19 7.64
CA LEU A 59 -2.87 -7.28 7.83
C LEU A 59 -3.94 -7.51 6.73
N LYS A 60 -4.57 -8.69 6.75
CA LYS A 60 -5.47 -9.16 5.68
C LYS A 60 -6.78 -8.38 5.57
N ASN A 61 -7.13 -7.58 6.59
CA ASN A 61 -8.34 -6.77 6.60
C ASN A 61 -8.18 -5.42 5.88
N ILE A 62 -6.98 -5.09 5.39
CA ILE A 62 -6.75 -3.82 4.69
C ILE A 62 -7.60 -3.78 3.41
N LYS A 63 -8.41 -2.72 3.30
CA LYS A 63 -9.27 -2.37 2.16
C LYS A 63 -8.71 -1.22 1.35
N VAL A 64 -8.12 -0.24 2.03
CA VAL A 64 -7.55 0.96 1.40
C VAL A 64 -6.10 1.10 1.83
N LEU A 65 -5.19 1.11 0.86
CA LEU A 65 -3.76 1.28 1.09
C LEU A 65 -3.20 2.39 0.22
N ASN A 66 -2.61 3.41 0.86
CA ASN A 66 -1.88 4.46 0.16
C ASN A 66 -0.40 4.42 0.56
N ILE A 67 0.46 4.05 -0.39
CA ILE A 67 1.92 4.06 -0.27
C ILE A 67 2.57 5.02 -1.26
N GLY A 68 1.82 6.01 -1.75
CA GLY A 68 2.32 7.01 -2.70
C GLY A 68 3.49 7.81 -2.13
N GLY A 69 4.43 8.23 -2.98
CA GLY A 69 5.58 9.04 -2.55
C GLY A 69 6.55 8.33 -1.62
N THR A 70 6.51 7.00 -1.53
CA THR A 70 7.42 6.19 -0.71
C THR A 70 8.55 5.57 -1.55
N SER A 71 9.52 4.96 -0.88
CA SER A 71 10.65 4.24 -1.53
C SER A 71 10.33 2.77 -1.88
N VAL A 72 9.08 2.37 -1.84
CA VAL A 72 8.64 0.99 -2.11
C VAL A 72 8.97 0.59 -3.55
N ARG A 73 9.49 -0.63 -3.70
CA ARG A 73 9.88 -1.24 -4.99
C ARG A 73 9.14 -2.54 -5.29
N ASN A 74 8.62 -3.20 -4.26
CA ASN A 74 8.09 -4.55 -4.33
C ASN A 74 6.70 -4.65 -3.69
N LEU A 75 5.73 -5.18 -4.45
CA LEU A 75 4.36 -5.37 -3.99
C LEU A 75 4.08 -6.83 -3.57
N LYS A 76 5.07 -7.73 -3.54
CA LYS A 76 4.87 -9.13 -3.12
C LYS A 76 4.17 -9.27 -1.76
N PRO A 77 4.47 -8.43 -0.74
CA PRO A 77 3.76 -8.52 0.54
C PRO A 77 2.24 -8.35 0.44
N LEU A 78 1.75 -7.73 -0.64
CA LEU A 78 0.32 -7.50 -0.86
C LEU A 78 -0.41 -8.66 -1.55
N ALA A 79 0.30 -9.69 -2.04
CA ALA A 79 -0.29 -10.77 -2.86
C ALA A 79 -1.43 -11.56 -2.20
N GLY A 80 -1.55 -11.50 -0.86
CA GLY A 80 -2.62 -12.17 -0.12
C GLY A 80 -3.66 -11.22 0.47
N PHE A 81 -3.78 -10.00 -0.05
CA PHE A 81 -4.73 -8.99 0.46
C PHE A 81 -6.10 -9.14 -0.21
N GLU A 82 -6.85 -10.15 0.22
CA GLU A 82 -8.13 -10.51 -0.41
C GLU A 82 -9.18 -9.40 -0.33
N HIS A 83 -9.10 -8.52 0.66
CA HIS A 83 -10.05 -7.43 0.87
C HIS A 83 -9.58 -6.08 0.32
N LEU A 84 -8.39 -5.99 -0.30
CA LEU A 84 -7.87 -4.74 -0.83
C LEU A 84 -8.69 -4.27 -2.02
N GLU A 85 -9.35 -3.11 -1.87
CA GLU A 85 -10.22 -2.49 -2.88
C GLU A 85 -9.53 -1.32 -3.58
N ASP A 86 -8.84 -0.46 -2.81
CA ASP A 86 -8.20 0.76 -3.30
C ASP A 86 -6.71 0.74 -2.99
N LEU A 87 -5.88 0.86 -4.03
CA LEU A 87 -4.43 0.93 -3.90
C LEU A 87 -3.85 2.15 -4.62
N SER A 88 -3.09 2.96 -3.89
CA SER A 88 -2.26 4.02 -4.46
C SER A 88 -0.79 3.69 -4.31
N ILE A 89 -0.08 3.59 -5.46
CA ILE A 89 1.37 3.41 -5.57
C ILE A 89 2.01 4.57 -6.34
N VAL A 90 1.35 5.71 -6.36
CA VAL A 90 1.78 6.92 -7.06
C VAL A 90 3.17 7.34 -6.63
N ASN A 91 4.02 7.72 -7.60
CA ASN A 91 5.37 8.24 -7.31
C ASN A 91 6.19 7.27 -6.43
N THR A 92 6.20 5.98 -6.79
CA THR A 92 7.01 4.93 -6.18
C THR A 92 7.99 4.33 -7.17
N TYR A 93 8.89 3.46 -6.67
CA TYR A 93 9.85 2.74 -7.51
C TYR A 93 9.35 1.37 -7.98
N VAL A 94 8.07 1.08 -7.85
CA VAL A 94 7.45 -0.18 -8.26
C VAL A 94 7.64 -0.39 -9.76
N LYS A 95 8.01 -1.62 -10.14
CA LYS A 95 8.25 -2.04 -11.54
C LYS A 95 7.29 -3.13 -12.01
N SER A 96 6.61 -3.82 -11.09
CA SER A 96 5.77 -4.97 -11.39
C SER A 96 4.44 -4.91 -10.65
N VAL A 97 3.37 -5.20 -11.36
CA VAL A 97 2.00 -5.34 -10.84
C VAL A 97 1.54 -6.81 -10.74
N VAL A 98 2.42 -7.76 -11.04
CA VAL A 98 2.11 -9.20 -10.97
C VAL A 98 1.49 -9.61 -9.62
N PRO A 99 1.95 -9.12 -8.46
CA PRO A 99 1.34 -9.45 -7.18
C PRO A 99 -0.15 -9.03 -7.05
N LEU A 100 -0.62 -8.11 -7.91
CA LEU A 100 -1.99 -7.60 -7.88
C LEU A 100 -2.96 -8.42 -8.76
N GLU A 101 -2.44 -9.30 -9.62
CA GLU A 101 -3.25 -10.01 -10.61
C GLU A 101 -4.36 -10.87 -9.98
N ASN A 102 -4.09 -11.47 -8.84
CA ASN A 102 -4.98 -12.39 -8.14
C ASN A 102 -5.74 -11.77 -6.96
N LEU A 103 -5.69 -10.44 -6.77
CA LEU A 103 -6.43 -9.76 -5.70
C LEU A 103 -7.91 -9.67 -6.09
N PRO A 104 -8.83 -10.41 -5.41
CA PRO A 104 -10.21 -10.55 -5.89
C PRO A 104 -11.01 -9.26 -5.77
N SER A 105 -10.72 -8.45 -4.77
CA SER A 105 -11.50 -7.25 -4.43
C SER A 105 -10.95 -5.96 -5.03
N LEU A 106 -9.78 -5.99 -5.72
CA LEU A 106 -9.12 -4.77 -6.19
C LEU A 106 -9.93 -4.10 -7.30
N LYS A 107 -10.40 -2.88 -7.03
CA LYS A 107 -11.28 -2.05 -7.90
C LYS A 107 -10.56 -0.84 -8.46
N HIS A 108 -9.67 -0.21 -7.67
CA HIS A 108 -9.01 1.03 -8.06
C HIS A 108 -7.51 0.95 -7.81
N LEU A 109 -6.74 1.27 -8.85
CA LEU A 109 -5.28 1.36 -8.81
C LEU A 109 -4.82 2.72 -9.33
N LYS A 110 -4.13 3.51 -8.49
CA LYS A 110 -3.41 4.71 -8.91
C LYS A 110 -1.92 4.38 -9.02
N ALA A 111 -1.37 4.42 -10.24
CA ALA A 111 -0.02 3.93 -10.54
C ALA A 111 0.83 4.91 -11.39
N TYR A 112 0.42 6.18 -11.51
CA TYR A 112 1.20 7.16 -12.27
C TYR A 112 2.51 7.53 -11.55
N LYS A 113 3.51 8.01 -12.34
CA LYS A 113 4.87 8.28 -11.82
C LYS A 113 5.53 7.06 -11.17
N THR A 114 5.25 5.86 -11.65
CA THR A 114 5.95 4.61 -11.25
C THR A 114 7.00 4.21 -12.29
N LYS A 115 7.67 3.08 -12.07
CA LYS A 115 8.60 2.45 -13.02
C LYS A 115 7.97 1.28 -13.78
N ILE A 116 6.65 1.13 -13.71
CA ILE A 116 5.89 0.08 -14.40
C ILE A 116 5.84 0.42 -15.89
N LYS A 117 6.11 -0.55 -16.75
CA LYS A 117 5.96 -0.40 -18.20
C LYS A 117 4.48 -0.45 -18.57
N ASN A 118 4.03 0.42 -19.48
CA ASN A 118 2.63 0.50 -19.91
C ASN A 118 2.06 -0.86 -20.32
N LYS A 119 2.85 -1.68 -21.05
CA LYS A 119 2.42 -3.04 -21.44
C LYS A 119 2.01 -3.93 -20.26
N ASN A 120 2.62 -3.75 -19.09
CA ASN A 120 2.29 -4.54 -17.89
C ASN A 120 0.99 -4.05 -17.27
N ILE A 121 0.68 -2.76 -17.37
CA ILE A 121 -0.61 -2.20 -16.96
C ILE A 121 -1.71 -2.70 -17.89
N GLU A 122 -1.50 -2.67 -19.23
CA GLU A 122 -2.47 -3.17 -20.20
C GLU A 122 -2.75 -4.67 -19.99
N LEU A 123 -1.71 -5.48 -19.69
CA LEU A 123 -1.88 -6.88 -19.37
C LEU A 123 -2.70 -7.08 -18.08
N LEU A 124 -2.46 -6.27 -17.04
CA LEU A 124 -3.24 -6.31 -15.80
C LEU A 124 -4.71 -5.97 -16.08
N LYS A 125 -5.00 -4.93 -16.87
CA LYS A 125 -6.36 -4.53 -17.27
C LYS A 125 -7.06 -5.63 -18.08
N PHE A 126 -6.32 -6.31 -18.96
CA PHE A 126 -6.86 -7.45 -19.69
C PHE A 126 -7.29 -8.59 -18.76
N LYS A 127 -6.48 -8.90 -17.74
CA LYS A 127 -6.77 -9.93 -16.73
C LYS A 127 -7.87 -9.50 -15.75
N LYS A 128 -8.03 -8.21 -15.52
CA LYS A 128 -8.96 -7.60 -14.57
C LYS A 128 -9.73 -6.47 -15.26
N PRO A 129 -10.71 -6.78 -16.13
CA PRO A 129 -11.38 -5.78 -16.96
C PRO A 129 -12.15 -4.71 -16.15
N ASP A 130 -12.61 -5.05 -14.94
CA ASP A 130 -13.34 -4.12 -14.06
C ASP A 130 -12.43 -3.24 -13.23
N LEU A 131 -11.10 -3.44 -13.29
CA LEU A 131 -10.13 -2.65 -12.54
C LEU A 131 -9.97 -1.27 -13.17
N ASN A 132 -10.31 -0.24 -12.41
CA ASN A 132 -10.03 1.15 -12.79
C ASN A 132 -8.57 1.49 -12.49
N VAL A 133 -7.78 1.79 -13.53
CA VAL A 133 -6.35 2.11 -13.40
C VAL A 133 -6.04 3.51 -13.91
N ILE A 134 -5.43 4.34 -13.05
CA ILE A 134 -4.87 5.66 -13.41
C ILE A 134 -3.34 5.52 -13.41
N TYR A 135 -2.66 5.68 -14.58
CA TYR A 135 -1.23 5.30 -14.73
C TYR A 135 -0.39 6.15 -15.70
N TYR A 136 -0.85 7.30 -16.21
CA TYR A 136 -0.08 8.19 -17.08
C TYR A 136 0.56 9.36 -16.32
#